data_1e3500a86a808a5d5e10511a6402bcc8
#
_entry.id   1e3500a86a808a5d5e10511a6402bcc8
#
_cell.length_a   1.000
_cell.length_b   1.000
_cell.length_c   1.000
_cell.angle_alpha   90.00
_cell.angle_beta   90.00
_cell.angle_gamma   90.00
#
_symmetry.space_group_name_H-M   'P 1'
#
loop_
_entity.id
_entity.type
_entity.pdbx_description
1 polymer ?
#
loop_
_entity_poly.entity_id
_entity_poly.type
_entity_poly.pdbx_seq_one_letter_code
_entity_poly.pdbx_strand_id
1 'polypeptide(L)'
;MTNPYSGGNDDFPRYEPTDHPEDRPNYGQLPSYGGSHEENTQGYVGYQAGQRPYTGKVSAVDAVSWAFRTVFSNWKLWILGSLALFALGIVFVVIAAGINAAGDSGAGQATAGSLVSQLISTVLSVVLSLVIMRLALFQIDDARTGWGYLFKNVRWWQPLVIMLVIGAVASLIAFAAVGGTVYGLLNDVENMTEDEAVAAVLSVMGIMGVLLLISFFIQPFFSLMQWFAADGDSVGDAVKKGFQAGKNNYGQMLLLAILNFFIIIGGFLVLGIGLIVAYPVTLLAQAHMFRQCAGRNTLPQV
;
A
#
# COMPACT_ATOMS: atom_id res chain seq x y z
N MET A 1 24.01 -47.41 -45.36
CA MET A 1 22.82 -47.06 -44.55
C MET A 1 22.28 -45.76 -45.11
N THR A 2 21.24 -45.87 -45.90
CA THR A 2 20.63 -44.81 -46.70
C THR A 2 19.59 -44.07 -45.85
N ASN A 3 19.66 -42.73 -45.87
CA ASN A 3 18.73 -41.83 -45.15
C ASN A 3 17.42 -41.67 -45.97
N PRO A 4 16.22 -41.96 -45.41
CA PRO A 4 14.99 -42.00 -46.18
C PRO A 4 14.13 -40.71 -46.07
N TYR A 5 14.70 -39.54 -45.82
CA TYR A 5 13.94 -38.29 -45.79
C TYR A 5 14.48 -37.24 -46.77
N SER A 6 14.28 -37.50 -48.07
CA SER A 6 14.34 -36.48 -49.10
C SER A 6 13.04 -36.56 -49.95
N GLY A 7 11.98 -36.01 -49.43
CA GLY A 7 10.71 -35.78 -50.15
C GLY A 7 10.46 -34.30 -50.23
N GLY A 8 10.78 -33.70 -51.34
CA GLY A 8 10.41 -32.35 -51.67
C GLY A 8 8.89 -32.28 -51.91
N ASN A 9 8.24 -31.35 -51.28
CA ASN A 9 6.91 -30.91 -51.66
C ASN A 9 6.96 -29.42 -52.01
N ASP A 10 7.11 -29.22 -53.32
CA ASP A 10 6.98 -27.92 -53.97
C ASP A 10 5.53 -27.62 -54.40
N ASP A 11 4.53 -28.08 -53.62
CA ASP A 11 3.13 -27.88 -53.93
C ASP A 11 2.39 -26.95 -52.90
N PHE A 12 3.01 -25.83 -52.54
CA PHE A 12 2.24 -24.72 -51.98
C PHE A 12 1.94 -23.72 -53.07
N PRO A 13 0.66 -23.38 -53.35
CA PRO A 13 0.30 -22.36 -54.33
C PRO A 13 0.91 -21.03 -53.87
N ARG A 14 1.80 -20.47 -54.72
CA ARG A 14 2.33 -19.11 -54.55
C ARG A 14 1.19 -18.13 -54.60
N TYR A 15 1.00 -17.38 -53.52
CA TYR A 15 0.06 -16.27 -53.47
C TYR A 15 0.66 -15.12 -54.30
N GLU A 16 0.13 -14.90 -55.52
CA GLU A 16 0.39 -13.68 -56.29
C GLU A 16 -0.57 -12.60 -55.80
N PRO A 17 -0.05 -11.43 -55.36
CA PRO A 17 -0.94 -10.31 -55.04
C PRO A 17 -1.57 -9.80 -56.34
N THR A 18 -2.87 -9.95 -56.48
CA THR A 18 -3.62 -9.31 -57.56
C THR A 18 -3.76 -7.81 -57.28
N ASP A 19 -3.11 -6.98 -58.06
CA ASP A 19 -3.14 -5.52 -58.04
C ASP A 19 -4.45 -4.92 -58.60
N HIS A 20 -5.60 -5.55 -58.38
CA HIS A 20 -6.89 -4.97 -58.75
C HIS A 20 -7.63 -4.43 -57.51
N PRO A 21 -7.85 -3.10 -57.48
CA PRO A 21 -8.51 -2.44 -56.33
C PRO A 21 -10.02 -2.78 -56.18
N GLU A 22 -10.62 -3.49 -57.12
CA GLU A 22 -12.08 -3.70 -57.19
C GLU A 22 -12.56 -4.99 -56.55
N ASP A 23 -11.69 -5.95 -56.18
CA ASP A 23 -12.08 -7.27 -55.67
C ASP A 23 -11.87 -7.41 -54.15
N ARG A 24 -11.86 -6.35 -53.37
CA ARG A 24 -11.85 -6.45 -51.91
C ARG A 24 -13.27 -6.69 -51.40
N PRO A 25 -13.53 -7.83 -50.71
CA PRO A 25 -14.82 -8.00 -50.06
C PRO A 25 -15.03 -6.88 -49.04
N ASN A 26 -16.15 -6.18 -49.19
CA ASN A 26 -16.56 -5.10 -48.28
C ASN A 26 -16.94 -5.68 -46.92
N TYR A 27 -15.95 -5.90 -46.07
CA TYR A 27 -16.18 -6.12 -44.62
C TYR A 27 -16.70 -4.80 -44.09
N GLY A 28 -17.98 -4.80 -43.71
CA GLY A 28 -18.68 -3.62 -43.20
C GLY A 28 -17.85 -2.83 -42.23
N GLN A 29 -17.77 -1.54 -42.48
CA GLN A 29 -17.07 -0.57 -41.64
C GLN A 29 -17.54 -0.72 -40.19
N LEU A 30 -16.66 -1.20 -39.31
CA LEU A 30 -16.84 -1.05 -37.87
C LEU A 30 -16.92 0.46 -37.57
N PRO A 31 -17.87 0.91 -36.73
CA PRO A 31 -17.99 2.32 -36.42
C PRO A 31 -16.69 2.85 -35.83
N SER A 32 -16.09 3.82 -36.52
CA SER A 32 -14.93 4.58 -36.04
C SER A 32 -15.36 5.42 -34.84
N TYR A 33 -14.99 5.00 -33.63
CA TYR A 33 -15.06 5.85 -32.49
C TYR A 33 -13.91 6.86 -32.58
N GLY A 34 -14.26 8.09 -32.99
CA GLY A 34 -13.35 9.22 -33.02
C GLY A 34 -12.90 9.61 -31.62
N GLY A 35 -11.68 9.24 -31.28
CA GLY A 35 -10.94 9.74 -30.13
C GLY A 35 -9.61 10.27 -30.64
N SER A 36 -9.34 11.54 -30.41
CA SER A 36 -8.08 12.22 -30.72
C SER A 36 -6.91 11.47 -30.06
N HIS A 37 -6.02 10.91 -30.87
CA HIS A 37 -4.77 10.31 -30.44
C HIS A 37 -3.79 11.41 -30.04
N GLU A 38 -3.61 11.65 -28.75
CA GLU A 38 -2.34 12.09 -28.22
C GLU A 38 -1.44 10.86 -28.08
N GLU A 39 -0.40 10.86 -28.86
CA GLU A 39 0.63 9.82 -28.95
C GLU A 39 1.44 9.79 -27.65
N ASN A 40 1.03 8.95 -26.73
CA ASN A 40 1.76 8.71 -25.47
C ASN A 40 2.40 7.31 -25.57
N THR A 41 3.64 7.28 -26.08
CA THR A 41 4.52 6.09 -26.11
C THR A 41 4.92 5.67 -24.70
N GLN A 42 4.00 5.04 -23.97
CA GLN A 42 4.31 4.26 -22.79
C GLN A 42 4.01 2.78 -23.06
N GLY A 43 5.04 1.95 -22.87
CA GLY A 43 5.16 0.56 -23.25
C GLY A 43 3.89 -0.28 -23.09
N TYR A 44 3.58 -1.01 -24.14
CA TYR A 44 2.55 -2.03 -24.19
C TYR A 44 2.72 -3.05 -23.06
N VAL A 45 1.94 -2.92 -22.01
CA VAL A 45 1.69 -4.02 -21.09
C VAL A 45 0.59 -4.85 -21.75
N GLY A 46 0.92 -6.06 -22.22
CA GLY A 46 -0.02 -6.96 -22.87
C GLY A 46 -1.24 -7.21 -21.99
N TYR A 47 -2.42 -7.02 -22.54
CA TYR A 47 -3.68 -7.34 -21.88
C TYR A 47 -3.72 -8.83 -21.56
N GLN A 48 -3.67 -9.17 -20.27
CA GLN A 48 -3.90 -10.56 -19.84
C GLN A 48 -5.41 -10.83 -19.89
N ALA A 49 -5.78 -11.94 -20.53
CA ALA A 49 -7.16 -12.42 -20.58
C ALA A 49 -7.67 -12.63 -19.14
N GLY A 50 -8.71 -11.90 -18.75
CA GLY A 50 -9.30 -11.95 -17.40
C GLY A 50 -9.41 -10.60 -16.69
N GLN A 51 -8.91 -9.51 -17.28
CA GLN A 51 -9.05 -8.17 -16.70
C GLN A 51 -10.37 -7.51 -17.13
N ARG A 52 -11.17 -7.07 -16.18
CA ARG A 52 -12.37 -6.27 -16.50
C ARG A 52 -11.97 -4.84 -16.78
N PRO A 53 -12.55 -4.18 -17.82
CA PRO A 53 -12.33 -2.76 -18.00
C PRO A 53 -12.84 -2.01 -16.76
N TYR A 54 -12.02 -1.09 -16.26
CA TYR A 54 -12.41 -0.21 -15.16
C TYR A 54 -13.53 0.73 -15.65
N THR A 55 -14.66 0.72 -14.96
CA THR A 55 -15.85 1.50 -15.35
C THR A 55 -15.72 3.00 -15.05
N GLY A 56 -14.56 3.47 -14.56
CA GLY A 56 -14.33 4.86 -14.15
C GLY A 56 -14.91 5.24 -12.80
N LYS A 57 -15.65 4.35 -12.13
CA LYS A 57 -16.29 4.63 -10.85
C LYS A 57 -15.47 4.06 -9.69
N VAL A 58 -14.89 4.95 -8.89
CA VAL A 58 -14.15 4.58 -7.67
C VAL A 58 -15.10 4.03 -6.60
N SER A 59 -14.77 2.87 -6.01
CA SER A 59 -15.59 2.19 -5.01
C SER A 59 -14.73 1.58 -3.90
N ALA A 60 -14.94 2.05 -2.67
CA ALA A 60 -14.28 1.52 -1.48
C ALA A 60 -14.74 0.09 -1.16
N VAL A 61 -16.03 -0.21 -1.36
CA VAL A 61 -16.58 -1.55 -1.10
C VAL A 61 -15.99 -2.59 -2.04
N ASP A 62 -15.85 -2.25 -3.33
CA ASP A 62 -15.21 -3.15 -4.30
C ASP A 62 -13.73 -3.37 -3.95
N ALA A 63 -13.03 -2.32 -3.49
CA ALA A 63 -11.65 -2.43 -3.06
C ALA A 63 -11.49 -3.41 -1.88
N VAL A 64 -12.34 -3.29 -0.87
CA VAL A 64 -12.33 -4.19 0.30
C VAL A 64 -12.73 -5.61 -0.09
N SER A 65 -13.80 -5.78 -0.88
CA SER A 65 -14.26 -7.09 -1.33
C SER A 65 -13.20 -7.82 -2.14
N TRP A 66 -12.52 -7.10 -3.04
CA TRP A 66 -11.40 -7.63 -3.81
C TRP A 66 -10.22 -8.02 -2.90
N ALA A 67 -9.88 -7.17 -1.93
CA ALA A 67 -8.79 -7.44 -1.01
C ALA A 67 -9.01 -8.71 -0.20
N PHE A 68 -10.22 -8.92 0.35
CA PHE A 68 -10.56 -10.16 1.04
C PHE A 68 -10.38 -11.39 0.14
N ARG A 69 -10.94 -11.38 -1.08
CA ARG A 69 -10.78 -12.49 -2.02
C ARG A 69 -9.31 -12.76 -2.32
N THR A 70 -8.52 -11.71 -2.55
CA THR A 70 -7.10 -11.82 -2.87
C THR A 70 -6.29 -12.41 -1.72
N VAL A 71 -6.53 -11.97 -0.48
CA VAL A 71 -5.84 -12.51 0.70
C VAL A 71 -6.10 -14.01 0.84
N PHE A 72 -7.34 -14.46 0.66
CA PHE A 72 -7.68 -15.88 0.79
C PHE A 72 -7.27 -16.70 -0.45
N SER A 73 -7.35 -16.16 -1.67
CA SER A 73 -6.90 -16.87 -2.87
C SER A 73 -5.38 -17.05 -2.89
N ASN A 74 -4.62 -16.07 -2.42
CA ASN A 74 -3.17 -16.13 -2.30
C ASN A 74 -2.71 -16.16 -0.83
N TRP A 75 -3.37 -17.01 -0.02
CA TRP A 75 -3.14 -17.09 1.43
C TRP A 75 -1.70 -17.44 1.82
N LYS A 76 -1.01 -18.23 0.98
CA LYS A 76 0.40 -18.57 1.20
C LYS A 76 1.31 -17.35 1.21
N LEU A 77 1.00 -16.33 0.40
CA LEU A 77 1.76 -15.09 0.39
C LEU A 77 1.32 -14.16 1.51
N TRP A 78 0.02 -13.91 1.62
CA TRP A 78 -0.51 -12.85 2.48
C TRP A 78 -0.69 -13.28 3.93
N ILE A 79 -1.30 -14.44 4.19
CA ILE A 79 -1.53 -14.91 5.57
C ILE A 79 -0.24 -15.43 6.18
N LEU A 80 0.51 -16.31 5.48
CA LEU A 80 1.79 -16.79 6.01
C LEU A 80 2.83 -15.67 6.08
N GLY A 81 2.82 -14.72 5.12
CA GLY A 81 3.67 -13.53 5.17
C GLY A 81 3.37 -12.66 6.40
N SER A 82 2.10 -12.37 6.66
CA SER A 82 1.70 -11.62 7.85
C SER A 82 2.03 -12.36 9.14
N LEU A 83 1.86 -13.68 9.19
CA LEU A 83 2.24 -14.51 10.33
C LEU A 83 3.76 -14.45 10.57
N ALA A 84 4.57 -14.54 9.52
CA ALA A 84 6.02 -14.42 9.61
C ALA A 84 6.45 -13.04 10.11
N LEU A 85 5.82 -11.96 9.63
CA LEU A 85 6.07 -10.61 10.11
C LEU A 85 5.67 -10.44 11.58
N PHE A 86 4.54 -11.01 11.98
CA PHE A 86 4.09 -10.99 13.37
C PHE A 86 5.06 -11.73 14.30
N ALA A 87 5.51 -12.93 13.90
CA ALA A 87 6.52 -13.69 14.64
C ALA A 87 7.85 -12.92 14.73
N LEU A 88 8.31 -12.31 13.63
CA LEU A 88 9.49 -11.45 13.63
C LEU A 88 9.34 -10.26 14.58
N GLY A 89 8.16 -9.63 14.62
CA GLY A 89 7.85 -8.56 15.56
C GLY A 89 7.94 -9.00 17.01
N ILE A 90 7.41 -10.18 17.36
CA ILE A 90 7.53 -10.75 18.72
C ILE A 90 9.00 -10.97 19.09
N VAL A 91 9.77 -11.60 18.22
CA VAL A 91 11.21 -11.83 18.44
C VAL A 91 11.93 -10.51 18.70
N PHE A 92 11.61 -9.49 17.90
CA PHE A 92 12.20 -8.16 18.07
C PHE A 92 11.84 -7.52 19.43
N VAL A 93 10.57 -7.61 19.86
CA VAL A 93 10.11 -7.10 21.16
C VAL A 93 10.83 -7.80 22.30
N VAL A 94 11.00 -9.13 22.23
CA VAL A 94 11.71 -9.91 23.26
C VAL A 94 13.19 -9.51 23.33
N ILE A 95 13.85 -9.32 22.19
CA ILE A 95 15.26 -8.86 22.15
C ILE A 95 15.37 -7.45 22.74
N ALA A 96 14.49 -6.53 22.36
CA ALA A 96 14.50 -5.15 22.86
C ALA A 96 14.25 -5.11 24.38
N ALA A 97 13.32 -5.92 24.89
CA ALA A 97 13.07 -6.06 26.31
C ALA A 97 14.30 -6.61 27.07
N GLY A 98 14.99 -7.59 26.49
CA GLY A 98 16.23 -8.14 27.07
C GLY A 98 17.36 -7.09 27.13
N ILE A 99 17.54 -6.29 26.08
CA ILE A 99 18.53 -5.20 26.03
C ILE A 99 18.20 -4.14 27.11
N ASN A 100 16.93 -3.77 27.25
CA ASN A 100 16.50 -2.78 28.23
C ASN A 100 16.65 -3.31 29.68
N ALA A 101 16.39 -4.60 29.89
CA ALA A 101 16.56 -5.23 31.22
C ALA A 101 18.04 -5.38 31.64
N ALA A 102 18.95 -5.54 30.67
CA ALA A 102 20.39 -5.63 30.94
C ALA A 102 21.05 -4.25 31.16
N GLY A 103 20.39 -3.17 30.74
CA GLY A 103 20.83 -1.80 31.04
C GLY A 103 20.32 -1.41 32.42
N ASP A 104 21.23 -1.24 33.38
CA ASP A 104 20.97 -0.89 34.79
C ASP A 104 20.47 0.59 34.94
N SER A 105 19.51 0.99 34.14
CA SER A 105 18.95 2.33 34.12
C SER A 105 17.59 2.34 34.81
N GLY A 106 17.47 3.18 35.83
CA GLY A 106 16.20 3.45 36.52
C GLY A 106 15.07 3.76 35.53
N ALA A 107 13.86 3.42 35.91
CA ALA A 107 12.67 3.60 35.07
C ALA A 107 12.63 5.04 34.48
N GLY A 108 12.67 5.15 33.16
CA GLY A 108 12.48 6.41 32.43
C GLY A 108 13.75 7.02 31.77
N GLN A 109 14.96 6.47 32.01
CA GLN A 109 16.16 6.99 31.31
C GLN A 109 16.39 6.27 29.96
N ALA A 110 16.49 7.07 28.90
CA ALA A 110 16.84 6.55 27.57
C ALA A 110 18.32 6.11 27.57
N THR A 111 18.55 4.80 27.55
CA THR A 111 19.91 4.24 27.40
C THR A 111 20.34 4.26 25.95
N ALA A 112 21.66 4.25 25.71
CA ALA A 112 22.21 4.08 24.37
C ALA A 112 21.67 2.83 23.69
N GLY A 113 21.45 1.73 24.42
CA GLY A 113 20.87 0.49 23.93
C GLY A 113 19.42 0.65 23.47
N SER A 114 18.59 1.40 24.21
CA SER A 114 17.21 1.67 23.84
C SER A 114 17.11 2.54 22.58
N LEU A 115 17.98 3.56 22.43
CA LEU A 115 18.03 4.39 21.24
C LEU A 115 18.46 3.57 20.00
N VAL A 116 19.47 2.72 20.12
CA VAL A 116 19.92 1.86 19.02
C VAL A 116 18.81 0.88 18.62
N SER A 117 18.15 0.23 19.58
CA SER A 117 17.05 -0.70 19.28
C SER A 117 15.88 0.03 18.60
N GLN A 118 15.56 1.26 19.01
CA GLN A 118 14.52 2.08 18.38
C GLN A 118 14.89 2.46 16.95
N LEU A 119 16.13 2.83 16.66
CA LEU A 119 16.60 3.12 15.31
C LEU A 119 16.52 1.89 14.42
N ILE A 120 16.98 0.73 14.89
CA ILE A 120 16.92 -0.53 14.13
C ILE A 120 15.48 -0.88 13.80
N SER A 121 14.56 -0.82 14.78
CA SER A 121 13.14 -1.12 14.55
C SER A 121 12.49 -0.17 13.56
N THR A 122 12.82 1.10 13.64
CA THR A 122 12.31 2.12 12.71
C THR A 122 12.78 1.84 11.29
N VAL A 123 14.07 1.60 11.08
CA VAL A 123 14.63 1.29 9.76
C VAL A 123 14.00 0.01 9.20
N LEU A 124 13.91 -1.05 10.02
CA LEU A 124 13.30 -2.31 9.60
C LEU A 124 11.83 -2.13 9.21
N SER A 125 11.06 -1.40 10.00
CA SER A 125 9.63 -1.11 9.73
C SER A 125 9.45 -0.35 8.42
N VAL A 126 10.29 0.65 8.15
CA VAL A 126 10.26 1.43 6.90
C VAL A 126 10.59 0.53 5.70
N VAL A 127 11.67 -0.25 5.78
CA VAL A 127 12.08 -1.18 4.71
C VAL A 127 10.95 -2.17 4.41
N LEU A 128 10.40 -2.81 5.43
CA LEU A 128 9.29 -3.77 5.27
C LEU A 128 8.05 -3.10 4.67
N SER A 129 7.72 -1.89 5.11
CA SER A 129 6.58 -1.12 4.58
C SER A 129 6.71 -0.86 3.08
N LEU A 130 7.90 -0.44 2.61
CA LEU A 130 8.16 -0.19 1.19
C LEU A 130 8.11 -1.48 0.35
N VAL A 131 8.70 -2.57 0.87
CA VAL A 131 8.68 -3.88 0.20
C VAL A 131 7.25 -4.40 0.07
N ILE A 132 6.47 -4.36 1.16
CA ILE A 132 5.09 -4.85 1.18
C ILE A 132 4.19 -3.98 0.29
N MET A 133 4.38 -2.67 0.29
CA MET A 133 3.67 -1.75 -0.62
C MET A 133 3.94 -2.10 -2.09
N ARG A 134 5.20 -2.36 -2.45
CA ARG A 134 5.54 -2.77 -3.82
C ARG A 134 4.96 -4.14 -4.18
N LEU A 135 4.99 -5.08 -3.23
CA LEU A 135 4.37 -6.40 -3.40
C LEU A 135 2.86 -6.30 -3.63
N ALA A 136 2.17 -5.40 -2.91
CA ALA A 136 0.75 -5.13 -3.10
C ALA A 136 0.45 -4.58 -4.51
N LEU A 137 1.30 -3.72 -5.05
CA LEU A 137 1.16 -3.23 -6.43
C LEU A 137 1.35 -4.37 -7.45
N PHE A 138 2.32 -5.26 -7.25
CA PHE A 138 2.47 -6.44 -8.09
C PHE A 138 1.24 -7.36 -8.01
N GLN A 139 0.68 -7.56 -6.81
CA GLN A 139 -0.51 -8.41 -6.64
C GLN A 139 -1.73 -7.89 -7.40
N ILE A 140 -1.87 -6.57 -7.53
CA ILE A 140 -2.95 -5.99 -8.33
C ILE A 140 -2.69 -6.18 -9.82
N ASP A 141 -1.44 -6.04 -10.24
CA ASP A 141 -1.06 -6.14 -11.65
C ASP A 141 -0.99 -7.62 -12.12
N ASP A 142 -0.68 -8.59 -11.21
CA ASP A 142 -0.60 -10.02 -11.50
C ASP A 142 -1.14 -10.85 -10.33
N ALA A 143 -2.24 -11.58 -10.57
CA ALA A 143 -2.84 -12.49 -9.58
C ALA A 143 -1.90 -13.62 -9.13
N ARG A 144 -0.86 -13.96 -9.93
CA ARG A 144 0.13 -15.01 -9.62
C ARG A 144 1.34 -14.49 -8.85
N THR A 145 1.28 -13.27 -8.32
CA THR A 145 2.35 -12.70 -7.49
C THR A 145 2.68 -13.62 -6.32
N GLY A 146 3.96 -13.90 -6.11
CA GLY A 146 4.46 -14.80 -5.07
C GLY A 146 5.74 -14.28 -4.42
N TRP A 147 6.35 -15.09 -3.55
CA TRP A 147 7.56 -14.75 -2.79
C TRP A 147 8.75 -14.25 -3.64
N GLY A 148 8.86 -14.69 -4.90
CA GLY A 148 9.90 -14.25 -5.83
C GLY A 148 9.82 -12.78 -6.25
N TYR A 149 8.70 -12.11 -5.92
CA TYR A 149 8.53 -10.67 -6.17
C TYR A 149 8.99 -9.79 -5.00
N LEU A 150 9.31 -10.38 -3.85
CA LEU A 150 9.91 -9.64 -2.73
C LEU A 150 11.19 -8.94 -3.21
N PHE A 151 11.35 -7.69 -2.84
CA PHE A 151 12.49 -6.84 -3.21
C PHE A 151 12.64 -6.53 -4.72
N LYS A 152 11.77 -7.05 -5.59
CA LYS A 152 11.82 -6.78 -7.02
C LYS A 152 11.34 -5.35 -7.31
N ASN A 153 12.21 -4.56 -7.98
CA ASN A 153 11.89 -3.18 -8.42
C ASN A 153 11.29 -2.30 -7.33
N VAL A 154 11.73 -2.43 -6.07
CA VAL A 154 11.28 -1.59 -4.97
C VAL A 154 11.77 -0.16 -5.20
N ARG A 155 10.86 0.80 -5.18
CA ARG A 155 11.20 2.23 -5.20
C ARG A 155 11.43 2.66 -3.75
N TRP A 156 12.71 2.93 -3.40
CA TRP A 156 13.08 3.23 -2.03
C TRP A 156 12.90 4.70 -1.69
N TRP A 157 13.39 5.57 -2.55
CA TRP A 157 13.63 6.97 -2.21
C TRP A 157 12.38 7.83 -2.23
N GLN A 158 11.58 7.75 -3.28
CA GLN A 158 10.42 8.62 -3.45
C GLN A 158 9.34 8.41 -2.37
N PRO A 159 8.85 7.19 -2.11
CA PRO A 159 7.84 6.98 -1.06
C PRO A 159 8.44 7.20 0.34
N LEU A 160 9.74 6.90 0.56
CA LEU A 160 10.42 7.18 1.82
C LEU A 160 10.39 8.68 2.16
N VAL A 161 10.74 9.55 1.21
CA VAL A 161 10.71 11.01 1.42
C VAL A 161 9.31 11.48 1.79
N ILE A 162 8.28 11.00 1.09
CA ILE A 162 6.89 11.36 1.39
C ILE A 162 6.50 10.90 2.80
N MET A 163 6.82 9.65 3.17
CA MET A 163 6.53 9.11 4.51
C MET A 163 7.24 9.92 5.61
N LEU A 164 8.51 10.27 5.40
CA LEU A 164 9.29 11.08 6.35
C LEU A 164 8.71 12.48 6.51
N VAL A 165 8.35 13.15 5.42
CA VAL A 165 7.77 14.50 5.48
C VAL A 165 6.42 14.49 6.19
N ILE A 166 5.52 13.58 5.82
CA ILE A 166 4.20 13.47 6.47
C ILE A 166 4.38 13.11 7.94
N GLY A 167 5.26 12.15 8.26
CA GLY A 167 5.55 11.74 9.63
C GLY A 167 6.16 12.88 10.48
N ALA A 168 7.11 13.64 9.92
CA ALA A 168 7.70 14.79 10.60
C ALA A 168 6.67 15.88 10.90
N VAL A 169 5.83 16.23 9.94
CA VAL A 169 4.75 17.21 10.15
C VAL A 169 3.78 16.74 11.22
N ALA A 170 3.34 15.47 11.16
CA ALA A 170 2.44 14.90 12.16
C ALA A 170 3.08 14.89 13.56
N SER A 171 4.37 14.52 13.65
CA SER A 171 5.11 14.52 14.92
C SER A 171 5.28 15.93 15.52
N LEU A 172 5.55 16.93 14.68
CA LEU A 172 5.64 18.33 15.12
C LEU A 172 4.31 18.84 15.66
N ILE A 173 3.19 18.51 14.99
CA ILE A 173 1.85 18.89 15.45
C ILE A 173 1.54 18.20 16.79
N ALA A 174 1.82 16.91 16.92
CA ALA A 174 1.60 16.17 18.16
C ALA A 174 2.47 16.72 19.31
N PHE A 175 3.75 16.99 19.04
CA PHE A 175 4.66 17.58 20.04
C PHE A 175 4.20 18.98 20.47
N ALA A 176 3.78 19.82 19.54
CA ALA A 176 3.25 21.15 19.89
C ALA A 176 1.97 21.08 20.72
N ALA A 177 1.14 20.05 20.50
CA ALA A 177 -0.14 19.91 21.19
C ALA A 177 -0.01 19.36 22.62
N VAL A 178 0.86 18.36 22.84
CA VAL A 178 0.95 17.65 24.11
C VAL A 178 2.34 17.70 24.79
N GLY A 179 3.36 18.20 24.10
CA GLY A 179 4.75 18.15 24.55
C GLY A 179 4.96 18.82 25.92
N GLY A 180 4.32 19.97 26.15
CA GLY A 180 4.40 20.67 27.45
C GLY A 180 3.81 19.86 28.60
N THR A 181 2.65 19.24 28.41
CA THR A 181 2.01 18.40 29.43
C THR A 181 2.82 17.14 29.70
N VAL A 182 3.32 16.50 28.63
CA VAL A 182 4.18 15.30 28.77
C VAL A 182 5.49 15.66 29.50
N TYR A 183 6.09 16.80 29.17
CA TYR A 183 7.30 17.27 29.83
C TYR A 183 7.06 17.48 31.35
N GLY A 184 5.95 18.14 31.72
CA GLY A 184 5.56 18.32 33.13
C GLY A 184 5.39 16.97 33.85
N LEU A 185 4.65 16.03 33.23
CA LEU A 185 4.48 14.69 33.79
C LEU A 185 5.80 13.95 34.02
N LEU A 186 6.78 14.10 33.14
CA LEU A 186 8.06 13.40 33.24
C LEU A 186 9.00 14.00 34.32
N ASN A 187 8.90 15.32 34.57
CA ASN A 187 9.84 16.00 35.46
C ASN A 187 9.26 16.31 36.86
N ASP A 188 7.94 16.49 36.97
CA ASP A 188 7.29 16.96 38.17
C ASP A 188 6.38 15.91 38.82
N VAL A 189 6.34 14.68 38.29
CA VAL A 189 5.43 13.62 38.76
C VAL A 189 5.56 13.34 40.28
N GLU A 190 6.78 13.45 40.80
CA GLU A 190 7.04 13.22 42.25
C GLU A 190 6.42 14.31 43.13
N ASN A 191 6.18 15.50 42.59
CA ASN A 191 5.60 16.65 43.30
C ASN A 191 4.10 16.81 43.03
N MET A 192 3.54 16.04 42.09
CA MET A 192 2.11 16.07 41.74
C MET A 192 1.29 15.26 42.71
N THR A 193 0.09 15.73 43.03
CA THR A 193 -0.92 14.89 43.70
C THR A 193 -1.44 13.84 42.70
N GLU A 194 -1.99 12.73 43.20
CA GLU A 194 -2.59 11.69 42.36
C GLU A 194 -3.65 12.27 41.40
N ASP A 195 -4.47 13.21 41.88
CA ASP A 195 -5.52 13.84 41.06
C ASP A 195 -4.92 14.70 39.94
N GLU A 196 -3.85 15.44 40.20
CA GLU A 196 -3.15 16.23 39.17
C GLU A 196 -2.49 15.37 38.10
N ALA A 197 -1.86 14.24 38.50
CA ALA A 197 -1.25 13.29 37.58
C ALA A 197 -2.34 12.63 36.69
N VAL A 198 -3.46 12.20 37.29
CA VAL A 198 -4.59 11.63 36.54
C VAL A 198 -5.18 12.66 35.58
N ALA A 199 -5.40 13.91 36.02
CA ALA A 199 -5.92 14.98 35.17
C ALA A 199 -4.98 15.26 33.98
N ALA A 200 -3.67 15.29 34.19
CA ALA A 200 -2.68 15.48 33.14
C ALA A 200 -2.70 14.33 32.12
N VAL A 201 -2.75 13.06 32.56
CA VAL A 201 -2.88 11.89 31.68
C VAL A 201 -4.17 11.96 30.85
N LEU A 202 -5.31 12.25 31.49
CA LEU A 202 -6.59 12.38 30.79
C LEU A 202 -6.58 13.53 29.77
N SER A 203 -5.90 14.63 30.08
CA SER A 203 -5.71 15.76 29.17
C SER A 203 -4.91 15.33 27.93
N VAL A 204 -3.78 14.63 28.10
CA VAL A 204 -3.00 14.10 26.98
C VAL A 204 -3.84 13.14 26.13
N MET A 205 -4.54 12.20 26.77
CA MET A 205 -5.42 11.26 26.06
C MET A 205 -6.54 12.00 25.29
N GLY A 206 -7.15 13.01 25.89
CA GLY A 206 -8.19 13.84 25.24
C GLY A 206 -7.64 14.57 24.01
N ILE A 207 -6.50 15.25 24.14
CA ILE A 207 -5.84 15.97 23.02
C ILE A 207 -5.45 14.98 21.91
N MET A 208 -4.84 13.84 22.28
CA MET A 208 -4.48 12.80 21.30
C MET A 208 -5.71 12.22 20.60
N GLY A 209 -6.81 12.02 21.33
CA GLY A 209 -8.09 11.61 20.74
C GLY A 209 -8.62 12.59 19.69
N VAL A 210 -8.57 13.90 20.00
CA VAL A 210 -8.95 14.96 19.05
C VAL A 210 -8.02 14.96 17.83
N LEU A 211 -6.71 14.86 18.03
CA LEU A 211 -5.74 14.79 16.93
C LEU A 211 -5.96 13.57 16.03
N LEU A 212 -6.28 12.42 16.61
CA LEU A 212 -6.62 11.20 15.86
C LEU A 212 -7.88 11.40 15.03
N LEU A 213 -8.92 12.02 15.58
CA LEU A 213 -10.14 12.33 14.83
C LEU A 213 -9.86 13.29 13.67
N ILE A 214 -9.13 14.37 13.90
CA ILE A 214 -8.71 15.30 12.85
C ILE A 214 -7.90 14.57 11.77
N SER A 215 -6.92 13.77 12.18
CA SER A 215 -6.08 12.98 11.27
C SER A 215 -6.90 12.01 10.42
N PHE A 216 -7.92 11.39 11.00
CA PHE A 216 -8.81 10.47 10.29
C PHE A 216 -9.55 11.16 9.12
N PHE A 217 -10.04 12.39 9.33
CA PHE A 217 -10.71 13.15 8.27
C PHE A 217 -9.74 13.76 7.25
N ILE A 218 -8.49 14.02 7.65
CA ILE A 218 -7.47 14.58 6.74
C ILE A 218 -6.76 13.48 5.94
N GLN A 219 -6.67 12.27 6.46
CA GLN A 219 -5.97 11.12 5.84
C GLN A 219 -6.31 10.91 4.35
N PRO A 220 -7.57 11.02 3.87
CA PRO A 220 -7.89 10.85 2.45
C PRO A 220 -7.06 11.70 1.49
N PHE A 221 -6.62 12.89 1.90
CA PHE A 221 -5.83 13.79 1.06
C PHE A 221 -4.37 13.32 0.87
N PHE A 222 -3.83 12.54 1.81
CA PHE A 222 -2.41 12.19 1.86
C PHE A 222 -2.15 10.72 1.56
N SER A 223 -3.13 9.85 1.81
CA SER A 223 -2.97 8.39 1.80
C SER A 223 -2.50 7.82 0.46
N LEU A 224 -2.85 8.47 -0.67
CA LEU A 224 -2.46 8.00 -2.00
C LEU A 224 -1.09 8.51 -2.47
N MET A 225 -0.51 9.54 -1.83
CA MET A 225 0.76 10.13 -2.28
C MET A 225 1.89 9.10 -2.30
N GLN A 226 2.01 8.31 -1.24
CA GLN A 226 3.02 7.26 -1.15
C GLN A 226 2.85 6.15 -2.20
N TRP A 227 1.61 5.85 -2.60
CA TRP A 227 1.30 4.86 -3.64
C TRP A 227 1.73 5.33 -5.03
N PHE A 228 1.47 6.59 -5.38
CA PHE A 228 1.96 7.19 -6.62
C PHE A 228 3.50 7.17 -6.69
N ALA A 229 4.17 7.49 -5.58
CA ALA A 229 5.63 7.42 -5.50
C ALA A 229 6.17 5.99 -5.61
N ALA A 230 5.54 5.01 -4.95
CA ALA A 230 5.90 3.60 -5.03
C ALA A 230 5.66 3.01 -6.43
N ASP A 231 4.70 3.54 -7.19
CA ASP A 231 4.42 3.14 -8.56
C ASP A 231 5.42 3.72 -9.58
N GLY A 232 6.11 4.82 -9.23
CA GLY A 232 7.22 5.35 -10.03
C GLY A 232 7.18 6.84 -10.31
N ASP A 233 6.21 7.57 -9.79
CA ASP A 233 6.15 9.03 -9.94
C ASP A 233 7.29 9.72 -9.14
N SER A 234 7.67 10.91 -9.59
CA SER A 234 8.54 11.79 -8.81
C SER A 234 7.84 12.23 -7.51
N VAL A 235 8.60 12.64 -6.49
CA VAL A 235 8.02 13.11 -5.21
C VAL A 235 6.99 14.22 -5.44
N GLY A 236 7.31 15.21 -6.30
CA GLY A 236 6.42 16.33 -6.58
C GLY A 236 5.15 15.91 -7.31
N ASP A 237 5.27 15.03 -8.32
CA ASP A 237 4.11 14.51 -9.06
C ASP A 237 3.25 13.62 -8.17
N ALA A 238 3.86 12.75 -7.36
CA ALA A 238 3.17 11.87 -6.42
C ALA A 238 2.34 12.66 -5.39
N VAL A 239 2.90 13.75 -4.84
CA VAL A 239 2.17 14.65 -3.93
C VAL A 239 1.00 15.31 -4.66
N LYS A 240 1.22 15.89 -5.84
CA LYS A 240 0.18 16.56 -6.63
C LYS A 240 -0.93 15.60 -7.04
N LYS A 241 -0.58 14.47 -7.64
CA LYS A 241 -1.55 13.45 -8.09
C LYS A 241 -2.28 12.82 -6.93
N GLY A 242 -1.56 12.47 -5.84
CA GLY A 242 -2.13 11.87 -4.65
C GLY A 242 -3.14 12.80 -3.97
N PHE A 243 -2.81 14.09 -3.83
CA PHE A 243 -3.73 15.09 -3.28
C PHE A 243 -4.98 15.28 -4.16
N GLN A 244 -4.80 15.38 -5.48
CA GLN A 244 -5.93 15.51 -6.41
C GLN A 244 -6.82 14.27 -6.39
N ALA A 245 -6.25 13.08 -6.38
CA ALA A 245 -6.98 11.81 -6.33
C ALA A 245 -7.78 11.70 -5.01
N GLY A 246 -7.16 12.04 -3.88
CA GLY A 246 -7.82 12.07 -2.57
C GLY A 246 -8.96 13.10 -2.52
N LYS A 247 -8.73 14.31 -3.02
CA LYS A 247 -9.75 15.37 -3.09
C LYS A 247 -10.93 14.98 -3.97
N ASN A 248 -10.67 14.46 -5.17
CA ASN A 248 -11.71 14.12 -6.14
C ASN A 248 -12.56 12.93 -5.70
N ASN A 249 -11.99 12.03 -4.87
CA ASN A 249 -12.63 10.80 -4.40
C ASN A 249 -12.80 10.77 -2.87
N TYR A 250 -12.85 11.95 -2.23
CA TYR A 250 -12.82 12.09 -0.78
C TYR A 250 -13.83 11.17 -0.06
N GLY A 251 -15.08 11.14 -0.50
CA GLY A 251 -16.12 10.33 0.12
C GLY A 251 -15.81 8.82 0.08
N GLN A 252 -15.26 8.32 -1.04
CA GLN A 252 -14.88 6.92 -1.16
C GLN A 252 -13.60 6.60 -0.37
N MET A 253 -12.65 7.52 -0.32
CA MET A 253 -11.45 7.39 0.51
C MET A 253 -11.78 7.40 2.00
N LEU A 254 -12.70 8.26 2.43
CA LEU A 254 -13.18 8.29 3.81
C LEU A 254 -13.95 7.01 4.15
N LEU A 255 -14.82 6.53 3.24
CA LEU A 255 -15.49 5.25 3.41
C LEU A 255 -14.50 4.09 3.53
N LEU A 256 -13.44 4.08 2.71
CA LEU A 256 -12.37 3.09 2.82
C LEU A 256 -11.68 3.16 4.19
N ALA A 257 -11.39 4.36 4.70
CA ALA A 257 -10.81 4.54 6.02
C ALA A 257 -11.71 3.99 7.13
N ILE A 258 -13.04 4.25 7.05
CA ILE A 258 -14.04 3.69 7.97
C ILE A 258 -14.07 2.17 7.90
N LEU A 259 -14.13 1.58 6.71
CA LEU A 259 -14.13 0.13 6.53
C LEU A 259 -12.86 -0.50 7.09
N ASN A 260 -11.69 0.08 6.78
CA ASN A 260 -10.41 -0.39 7.30
C ASN A 260 -10.34 -0.30 8.82
N PHE A 261 -10.89 0.75 9.42
CA PHE A 261 -10.97 0.89 10.89
C PHE A 261 -11.77 -0.27 11.50
N PHE A 262 -12.95 -0.60 10.95
CA PHE A 262 -13.74 -1.72 11.46
C PHE A 262 -13.09 -3.08 11.20
N ILE A 263 -12.39 -3.26 10.08
CA ILE A 263 -11.63 -4.48 9.79
C ILE A 263 -10.51 -4.68 10.83
N ILE A 264 -9.78 -3.63 11.17
CA ILE A 264 -8.70 -3.67 12.17
C ILE A 264 -9.27 -3.95 13.57
N ILE A 265 -10.35 -3.26 13.97
CA ILE A 265 -11.02 -3.53 15.26
C ILE A 265 -11.52 -4.98 15.30
N GLY A 266 -12.18 -5.44 14.24
CA GLY A 266 -12.63 -6.83 14.16
C GLY A 266 -11.48 -7.82 14.29
N GLY A 267 -10.34 -7.54 13.63
CA GLY A 267 -9.11 -8.34 13.76
C GLY A 267 -8.54 -8.34 15.17
N PHE A 268 -8.60 -7.20 15.87
CA PHE A 268 -8.14 -7.09 17.26
C PHE A 268 -9.04 -7.85 18.23
N LEU A 269 -10.37 -7.78 18.06
CA LEU A 269 -11.34 -8.45 18.92
C LEU A 269 -11.21 -9.99 18.90
N VAL A 270 -10.66 -10.56 17.83
CA VAL A 270 -10.33 -12.00 17.74
C VAL A 270 -8.93 -12.23 18.35
N LEU A 271 -8.75 -11.83 19.60
CA LEU A 271 -7.50 -12.02 20.40
C LEU A 271 -6.22 -11.49 19.68
N GLY A 272 -6.36 -10.52 18.77
CA GLY A 272 -5.26 -10.00 17.96
C GLY A 272 -4.83 -10.92 16.80
N ILE A 273 -5.17 -12.21 16.81
CA ILE A 273 -4.83 -13.16 15.73
C ILE A 273 -5.49 -12.74 14.40
N GLY A 274 -6.68 -12.16 14.49
CA GLY A 274 -7.38 -11.62 13.32
C GLY A 274 -6.60 -10.52 12.58
N LEU A 275 -5.64 -9.87 13.20
CA LEU A 275 -4.77 -8.87 12.56
C LEU A 275 -3.89 -9.49 11.46
N ILE A 276 -3.57 -10.79 11.54
CA ILE A 276 -2.83 -11.53 10.51
C ILE A 276 -3.56 -11.49 9.17
N VAL A 277 -4.89 -11.42 9.21
CA VAL A 277 -5.75 -11.29 8.02
C VAL A 277 -6.13 -9.82 7.76
N ALA A 278 -6.48 -9.08 8.81
CA ALA A 278 -6.95 -7.70 8.69
C ALA A 278 -5.89 -6.78 8.08
N TYR A 279 -4.61 -6.93 8.47
CA TYR A 279 -3.52 -6.10 7.96
C TYR A 279 -3.32 -6.23 6.43
N PRO A 280 -3.14 -7.43 5.84
CA PRO A 280 -3.00 -7.54 4.40
C PRO A 280 -4.29 -7.14 3.65
N VAL A 281 -5.48 -7.36 4.23
CA VAL A 281 -6.74 -6.91 3.62
C VAL A 281 -6.77 -5.39 3.51
N THR A 282 -6.48 -4.64 4.58
CA THR A 282 -6.49 -3.17 4.55
C THR A 282 -5.44 -2.60 3.62
N LEU A 283 -4.25 -3.21 3.55
CA LEU A 283 -3.19 -2.83 2.64
C LEU A 283 -3.59 -3.03 1.18
N LEU A 284 -4.11 -4.20 0.83
CA LEU A 284 -4.56 -4.52 -0.52
C LEU A 284 -5.76 -3.69 -0.95
N ALA A 285 -6.68 -3.40 -0.03
CA ALA A 285 -7.79 -2.49 -0.29
C ALA A 285 -7.31 -1.07 -0.64
N GLN A 286 -6.29 -0.56 0.06
CA GLN A 286 -5.68 0.73 -0.27
C GLN A 286 -4.97 0.69 -1.63
N ALA A 287 -4.22 -0.37 -1.92
CA ALA A 287 -3.54 -0.56 -3.19
C ALA A 287 -4.55 -0.63 -4.36
N HIS A 288 -5.65 -1.36 -4.19
CA HIS A 288 -6.72 -1.45 -5.18
C HIS A 288 -7.42 -0.09 -5.38
N MET A 289 -7.71 0.62 -4.30
CA MET A 289 -8.24 1.99 -4.35
C MET A 289 -7.30 2.94 -5.09
N PHE A 290 -5.99 2.83 -4.86
CA PHE A 290 -4.99 3.57 -5.60
C PHE A 290 -5.10 3.32 -7.11
N ARG A 291 -5.19 2.06 -7.56
CA ARG A 291 -5.33 1.73 -8.99
C ARG A 291 -6.61 2.30 -9.59
N GLN A 292 -7.72 2.27 -8.87
CA GLN A 292 -8.97 2.91 -9.28
C GLN A 292 -8.79 4.42 -9.47
N CYS A 293 -8.14 5.10 -8.52
CA CYS A 293 -7.91 6.54 -8.56
C CYS A 293 -6.84 6.96 -9.60
N ALA A 294 -5.88 6.09 -9.90
CA ALA A 294 -4.82 6.34 -10.87
C ALA A 294 -5.30 6.22 -12.33
N GLY A 295 -6.58 5.85 -12.55
CA GLY A 295 -7.19 5.80 -13.90
C GLY A 295 -6.65 4.69 -14.78
N ARG A 296 -6.06 3.61 -14.22
CA ARG A 296 -5.65 2.44 -15.00
C ARG A 296 -6.87 1.64 -15.42
N ASN A 297 -7.00 1.43 -16.73
CA ASN A 297 -8.22 0.94 -17.39
C ASN A 297 -8.56 -0.54 -17.10
N THR A 298 -7.76 -1.26 -16.34
CA THR A 298 -7.98 -2.68 -16.08
C THR A 298 -7.64 -3.04 -14.64
N LEU A 299 -8.58 -3.71 -13.97
CA LEU A 299 -8.37 -4.34 -12.67
C LEU A 299 -8.33 -5.86 -12.85
N PRO A 300 -7.37 -6.58 -12.25
CA PRO A 300 -7.32 -8.04 -12.33
C PRO A 300 -8.55 -8.66 -11.66
N GLN A 301 -9.05 -9.73 -12.26
CA GLN A 301 -10.08 -10.58 -11.63
C GLN A 301 -9.39 -11.62 -10.74
N VAL A 302 -9.95 -11.83 -9.55
CA VAL A 302 -9.57 -12.90 -8.62
C VAL A 302 -10.60 -14.00 -8.70
#